data_7931a0477a4c26548e3516f3970737ee
#
_entry.id   7931a0477a4c26548e3516f3970737ee
#
_cell.length_a   1.000
_cell.length_b   1.000
_cell.length_c   1.000
_cell.angle_alpha   90.00
_cell.angle_beta   90.00
_cell.angle_gamma   90.00
#
_symmetry.space_group_name_H-M   'P 1'
#
loop_
_entity.id
_entity.type
_entity.pdbx_description
1 polymer ?
#
loop_
_entity_poly.entity_id
_entity_poly.type
_entity_poly.pdbx_seq_one_letter_code
_entity_poly.pdbx_strand_id
1 'polypeptide(L)'
;VRRPPRRAGALVTTLCLALVAGGCAVNAGSAKADAFERHFEDVPDVAAASAGGTNDLPFVGSATATVEIAPGTSRERVAEIVHLVGEYQHDHSGVVSTVEFDGSSIAVADKAATNDADLALVHTLVDTPEVGTVRLLARETVVTAAPGVSFTTLLEDLLRADGPYPALPDVELSILDSSGTLEVVSEDGTVPVESLAAFHAIAATFPPVGAEISADRLRVRVAHDADRLAARDLALAAAPSVAEGLRVDGGNVERFGASEETDATADLIVLALDGRPGIEWIKAYGDEVVVTVDSLETAQSVAGGLTALAGGTTVRIVSPGTWADEGGESGYTGPSFDVMAHQGEPTLLSVDQVATLFSEHPLLDEVESGAARLVLDIDEATTRDRAALATAVAPLVAPGTDVSVRSGSLWFSFVAGQPLADEHLDDRGERRAAQDFVDAWDAAAR
;
A
#
# COMPACT_ATOMS: atom_id res chain seq x y z
N VAL A 1 -5.37 20.93 -73.40
CA VAL A 1 -4.78 21.11 -72.05
C VAL A 1 -5.92 20.99 -71.03
N ARG A 2 -6.08 19.84 -70.36
CA ARG A 2 -7.10 19.62 -69.31
C ARG A 2 -6.43 19.80 -67.97
N ARG A 3 -6.95 20.72 -67.10
CA ARG A 3 -6.52 20.93 -65.70
C ARG A 3 -7.10 19.79 -64.85
N PRO A 4 -6.37 19.21 -63.87
CA PRO A 4 -6.91 18.21 -62.94
C PRO A 4 -7.69 18.89 -61.78
N PRO A 5 -8.64 18.18 -61.13
CA PRO A 5 -9.55 18.80 -60.17
C PRO A 5 -8.92 18.95 -58.78
N ARG A 6 -9.18 20.12 -58.19
CA ARG A 6 -8.80 20.55 -56.81
C ARG A 6 -9.59 19.80 -55.69
N ARG A 7 -9.68 18.50 -55.71
CA ARG A 7 -10.42 17.73 -54.67
C ARG A 7 -9.55 17.04 -53.60
N ALA A 8 -8.23 17.07 -53.72
CA ALA A 8 -7.34 16.40 -52.76
C ALA A 8 -7.09 17.19 -51.45
N GLY A 9 -7.27 18.51 -51.45
CA GLY A 9 -6.98 19.34 -50.27
C GLY A 9 -8.03 19.24 -49.13
N ALA A 10 -9.28 19.02 -49.49
CA ALA A 10 -10.36 18.95 -48.49
C ALA A 10 -10.35 17.66 -47.65
N LEU A 11 -9.87 16.55 -48.20
CA LEU A 11 -9.83 15.25 -47.50
C LEU A 11 -8.75 15.19 -46.40
N VAL A 12 -7.61 15.84 -46.66
CA VAL A 12 -6.49 15.89 -45.68
C VAL A 12 -6.83 16.79 -44.51
N THR A 13 -7.51 17.91 -44.74
CA THR A 13 -7.92 18.81 -43.66
C THR A 13 -8.98 18.20 -42.74
N THR A 14 -9.91 17.40 -43.29
CA THR A 14 -10.94 16.71 -42.52
C THR A 14 -10.34 15.56 -41.70
N LEU A 15 -9.33 14.87 -42.24
CA LEU A 15 -8.64 13.78 -41.51
C LEU A 15 -7.78 14.33 -40.36
N CYS A 16 -7.11 15.45 -40.53
CA CYS A 16 -6.36 16.08 -39.44
C CYS A 16 -7.25 16.64 -38.33
N LEU A 17 -8.43 17.21 -38.66
CA LEU A 17 -9.40 17.63 -37.65
C LEU A 17 -10.01 16.43 -36.88
N ALA A 18 -10.25 15.29 -37.53
CA ALA A 18 -10.74 14.09 -36.87
C ALA A 18 -9.70 13.47 -35.93
N LEU A 19 -8.40 13.56 -36.24
CA LEU A 19 -7.32 13.07 -35.37
C LEU A 19 -7.09 13.96 -34.14
N VAL A 20 -7.28 15.28 -34.26
CA VAL A 20 -7.19 16.19 -33.11
C VAL A 20 -8.39 16.06 -32.17
N ALA A 21 -9.59 15.78 -32.71
CA ALA A 21 -10.79 15.52 -31.90
C ALA A 21 -10.76 14.11 -31.25
N GLY A 22 -10.04 13.14 -31.83
CA GLY A 22 -9.89 11.78 -31.30
C GLY A 22 -8.88 11.68 -30.16
N GLY A 23 -7.89 12.60 -30.08
CA GLY A 23 -6.85 12.57 -29.03
C GLY A 23 -7.37 12.91 -27.62
N CYS A 24 -8.44 13.73 -27.51
CA CYS A 24 -9.03 14.06 -26.20
C CYS A 24 -9.91 12.95 -25.61
N ALA A 25 -10.29 11.95 -26.39
CA ALA A 25 -11.25 10.93 -25.94
C ALA A 25 -10.58 9.67 -25.40
N VAL A 26 -9.27 9.51 -25.54
CA VAL A 26 -8.50 8.37 -24.98
C VAL A 26 -8.31 8.52 -23.47
N ASN A 27 -8.37 9.74 -22.93
CA ASN A 27 -8.18 10.06 -21.50
C ASN A 27 -9.46 10.66 -20.89
N ALA A 28 -10.61 10.04 -21.10
CA ALA A 28 -11.90 10.58 -20.66
C ALA A 28 -12.00 10.73 -19.13
N GLY A 29 -11.40 9.83 -18.35
CA GLY A 29 -11.37 9.92 -16.89
C GLY A 29 -10.49 11.07 -16.42
N SER A 30 -9.26 11.21 -16.93
CA SER A 30 -8.36 12.32 -16.58
C SER A 30 -8.97 13.68 -16.97
N ALA A 31 -9.66 13.77 -18.12
CA ALA A 31 -10.35 15.00 -18.52
C ALA A 31 -11.50 15.39 -17.58
N LYS A 32 -12.21 14.39 -17.00
CA LYS A 32 -13.24 14.63 -15.98
C LYS A 32 -12.61 15.11 -14.67
N ALA A 33 -11.49 14.48 -14.25
CA ALA A 33 -10.76 14.88 -13.06
C ALA A 33 -10.30 16.34 -13.18
N ASP A 34 -9.59 16.69 -14.26
CA ASP A 34 -9.13 18.07 -14.52
C ASP A 34 -10.28 19.08 -14.57
N ALA A 35 -11.45 18.67 -15.07
CA ALA A 35 -12.62 19.55 -15.17
C ALA A 35 -13.24 19.76 -13.78
N PHE A 36 -13.27 18.74 -12.93
CA PHE A 36 -13.73 18.83 -11.56
C PHE A 36 -12.86 19.78 -10.74
N GLU A 37 -11.56 19.56 -10.73
CA GLU A 37 -10.62 20.38 -9.98
C GLU A 37 -10.76 21.88 -10.34
N ARG A 38 -10.72 22.21 -11.64
CA ARG A 38 -10.91 23.57 -12.12
C ARG A 38 -12.25 24.19 -11.75
N HIS A 39 -13.32 23.38 -11.63
CA HIS A 39 -14.63 23.89 -11.25
C HIS A 39 -14.70 24.29 -9.79
N PHE A 40 -14.01 23.57 -8.91
CA PHE A 40 -14.04 23.80 -7.47
C PHE A 40 -12.87 24.62 -6.91
N GLU A 41 -11.78 24.80 -7.66
CA GLU A 41 -10.59 25.55 -7.24
C GLU A 41 -10.89 26.97 -6.75
N ASP A 42 -11.83 27.67 -7.41
CA ASP A 42 -12.20 29.05 -7.08
C ASP A 42 -13.48 29.17 -6.21
N VAL A 43 -14.05 28.06 -5.72
CA VAL A 43 -15.25 28.10 -4.88
C VAL A 43 -14.86 28.61 -3.48
N PRO A 44 -15.48 29.71 -2.97
CA PRO A 44 -15.18 30.21 -1.64
C PRO A 44 -15.39 29.14 -0.56
N ASP A 45 -14.52 29.09 0.43
CA ASP A 45 -14.50 28.14 1.55
C ASP A 45 -14.12 26.69 1.15
N VAL A 46 -13.74 26.44 -0.09
CA VAL A 46 -13.03 25.22 -0.50
C VAL A 46 -11.54 25.43 -0.26
N ALA A 47 -10.92 24.58 0.54
CA ALA A 47 -9.48 24.62 0.82
C ALA A 47 -8.68 23.89 -0.26
N ALA A 48 -9.21 22.77 -0.76
CA ALA A 48 -8.62 22.00 -1.85
C ALA A 48 -9.72 21.25 -2.62
N ALA A 49 -9.47 21.01 -3.90
CA ALA A 49 -10.21 20.06 -4.72
C ALA A 49 -9.23 19.19 -5.48
N SER A 50 -9.38 17.88 -5.38
CA SER A 50 -8.53 16.90 -6.04
C SER A 50 -9.37 15.83 -6.71
N ALA A 51 -8.89 15.30 -7.84
CA ALA A 51 -9.58 14.22 -8.52
C ALA A 51 -8.62 13.28 -9.25
N GLY A 52 -8.92 11.98 -9.19
CA GLY A 52 -8.23 10.93 -9.94
C GLY A 52 -9.11 10.38 -11.06
N GLY A 53 -8.58 10.29 -12.27
CA GLY A 53 -9.31 9.76 -13.42
C GLY A 53 -8.89 8.34 -13.78
N THR A 54 -9.86 7.43 -13.94
CA THR A 54 -9.64 6.07 -14.43
C THR A 54 -10.11 5.95 -15.88
N ASN A 55 -9.26 5.41 -16.74
CA ASN A 55 -9.51 5.25 -18.18
C ASN A 55 -9.56 3.75 -18.53
N ASP A 56 -10.70 3.08 -18.30
CA ASP A 56 -10.84 1.63 -18.49
C ASP A 56 -10.99 1.21 -19.96
N LEU A 57 -11.57 2.07 -20.78
CA LEU A 57 -11.77 1.84 -22.22
C LEU A 57 -11.58 3.16 -22.99
N PRO A 58 -11.24 3.11 -24.31
CA PRO A 58 -11.29 4.30 -25.14
C PRO A 58 -12.69 4.94 -25.09
N PHE A 59 -12.75 6.24 -24.78
CA PHE A 59 -13.98 7.06 -24.66
C PHE A 59 -14.84 6.81 -23.41
N VAL A 60 -14.47 5.91 -22.52
CA VAL A 60 -15.16 5.65 -21.25
C VAL A 60 -14.17 5.85 -20.12
N GLY A 61 -14.45 6.77 -19.21
CA GLY A 61 -13.65 7.02 -18.02
C GLY A 61 -14.53 7.51 -16.88
N SER A 62 -14.08 7.23 -15.66
CA SER A 62 -14.67 7.75 -14.42
C SER A 62 -13.65 8.63 -13.69
N ALA A 63 -14.14 9.45 -12.76
CA ALA A 63 -13.31 10.21 -11.86
C ALA A 63 -13.79 10.03 -10.42
N THR A 64 -12.85 9.83 -9.50
CA THR A 64 -13.10 9.93 -8.06
C THR A 64 -12.52 11.24 -7.59
N ALA A 65 -13.30 12.03 -6.86
CA ALA A 65 -12.96 13.38 -6.50
C ALA A 65 -13.17 13.64 -5.01
N THR A 66 -12.37 14.54 -4.43
CA THR A 66 -12.50 15.00 -3.06
C THR A 66 -12.48 16.51 -3.03
N VAL A 67 -13.42 17.09 -2.27
CA VAL A 67 -13.46 18.52 -1.95
C VAL A 67 -13.22 18.67 -0.46
N GLU A 68 -12.12 19.31 -0.10
CA GLU A 68 -11.79 19.68 1.28
C GLU A 68 -12.32 21.08 1.57
N ILE A 69 -13.14 21.21 2.61
CA ILE A 69 -13.71 22.49 3.07
C ILE A 69 -12.77 23.12 4.09
N ALA A 70 -12.61 24.44 4.02
CA ALA A 70 -11.78 25.18 4.95
C ALA A 70 -12.26 25.01 6.40
N PRO A 71 -11.35 24.79 7.37
CA PRO A 71 -11.69 24.63 8.78
C PRO A 71 -12.51 25.80 9.33
N GLY A 72 -13.54 25.49 10.11
CA GLY A 72 -14.41 26.49 10.72
C GLY A 72 -15.46 27.10 9.78
N THR A 73 -15.66 26.53 8.60
CA THR A 73 -16.79 26.88 7.70
C THR A 73 -18.11 26.55 8.38
N SER A 74 -19.11 27.46 8.26
CA SER A 74 -20.42 27.21 8.89
C SER A 74 -21.13 25.99 8.28
N ARG A 75 -21.98 25.33 9.06
CA ARG A 75 -22.76 24.14 8.60
C ARG A 75 -23.64 24.44 7.40
N GLU A 76 -24.24 25.64 7.36
CA GLU A 76 -25.04 26.10 6.23
C GLU A 76 -24.19 26.17 4.96
N ARG A 77 -22.94 26.68 5.09
CA ARG A 77 -22.03 26.78 3.96
C ARG A 77 -21.49 25.42 3.52
N VAL A 78 -21.22 24.51 4.46
CA VAL A 78 -20.89 23.12 4.16
C VAL A 78 -22.02 22.48 3.34
N ALA A 79 -23.27 22.64 3.75
CA ALA A 79 -24.42 22.09 3.00
C ALA A 79 -24.54 22.69 1.59
N GLU A 80 -24.31 23.99 1.42
CA GLU A 80 -24.28 24.62 0.09
C GLU A 80 -23.20 24.02 -0.81
N ILE A 81 -21.98 23.80 -0.29
CA ILE A 81 -20.88 23.20 -1.08
C ILE A 81 -21.21 21.76 -1.44
N VAL A 82 -21.74 20.96 -0.51
CA VAL A 82 -22.17 19.58 -0.78
C VAL A 82 -23.24 19.54 -1.87
N HIS A 83 -24.20 20.48 -1.86
CA HIS A 83 -25.20 20.57 -2.92
C HIS A 83 -24.57 20.92 -4.27
N LEU A 84 -23.60 21.88 -4.31
CA LEU A 84 -22.87 22.21 -5.55
C LEU A 84 -22.13 21.00 -6.11
N VAL A 85 -21.51 20.19 -5.25
CA VAL A 85 -20.82 18.95 -5.66
C VAL A 85 -21.84 17.92 -6.19
N GLY A 86 -22.99 17.78 -5.52
CA GLY A 86 -24.06 16.89 -5.97
C GLY A 86 -24.65 17.30 -7.33
N GLU A 87 -24.88 18.59 -7.56
CA GLU A 87 -25.32 19.14 -8.85
C GLU A 87 -24.26 18.85 -9.94
N TYR A 88 -22.98 19.06 -9.63
CA TYR A 88 -21.91 18.74 -10.57
C TYR A 88 -21.91 17.26 -10.95
N GLN A 89 -22.02 16.34 -9.98
CA GLN A 89 -22.11 14.90 -10.25
C GLN A 89 -23.33 14.52 -11.10
N HIS A 90 -24.46 15.16 -10.83
CA HIS A 90 -25.69 14.93 -11.62
C HIS A 90 -25.48 15.30 -13.09
N ASP A 91 -24.81 16.41 -13.34
CA ASP A 91 -24.57 16.94 -14.70
C ASP A 91 -23.40 16.25 -15.41
N HIS A 92 -22.47 15.62 -14.66
CA HIS A 92 -21.25 15.00 -15.16
C HIS A 92 -21.18 13.52 -14.78
N SER A 93 -21.89 12.67 -15.53
CA SER A 93 -21.93 11.24 -15.26
C SER A 93 -20.54 10.59 -15.19
N GLY A 94 -20.36 9.68 -14.22
CA GLY A 94 -19.10 8.97 -13.96
C GLY A 94 -18.09 9.78 -13.14
N VAL A 95 -18.55 10.82 -12.43
CA VAL A 95 -17.83 11.44 -11.31
C VAL A 95 -18.47 10.96 -10.02
N VAL A 96 -17.65 10.52 -9.06
CA VAL A 96 -18.05 10.17 -7.69
C VAL A 96 -17.23 11.05 -6.76
N SER A 97 -17.86 11.72 -5.82
CA SER A 97 -17.17 12.69 -4.98
C SER A 97 -17.41 12.47 -3.50
N THR A 98 -16.40 12.83 -2.71
CA THR A 98 -16.45 12.94 -1.25
C THR A 98 -16.24 14.41 -0.87
N VAL A 99 -16.93 14.88 0.16
CA VAL A 99 -16.68 16.19 0.77
C VAL A 99 -16.17 15.98 2.19
N GLU A 100 -15.03 16.61 2.50
CA GLU A 100 -14.35 16.55 3.80
C GLU A 100 -14.46 17.89 4.53
N PHE A 101 -14.82 17.85 5.80
CA PHE A 101 -14.99 19.04 6.66
C PHE A 101 -14.77 18.69 8.14
N ASP A 102 -13.99 19.49 8.85
CA ASP A 102 -13.69 19.35 10.29
C ASP A 102 -13.31 17.91 10.71
N GLY A 103 -12.54 17.21 9.86
CA GLY A 103 -12.11 15.83 10.08
C GLY A 103 -13.18 14.76 9.77
N SER A 104 -14.38 15.16 9.40
CA SER A 104 -15.46 14.27 8.95
C SER A 104 -15.64 14.31 7.44
N SER A 105 -16.32 13.32 6.87
CA SER A 105 -16.57 13.28 5.42
C SER A 105 -17.89 12.61 5.07
N ILE A 106 -18.44 12.98 3.90
CA ILE A 106 -19.60 12.31 3.30
C ILE A 106 -19.33 11.96 1.83
N ALA A 107 -19.78 10.79 1.40
CA ALA A 107 -19.91 10.49 -0.01
C ALA A 107 -21.14 11.25 -0.56
N VAL A 108 -20.91 12.09 -1.57
CA VAL A 108 -21.97 12.95 -2.09
C VAL A 108 -22.90 12.17 -3.03
N ALA A 109 -24.19 12.25 -2.81
CA ALA A 109 -25.22 11.70 -3.69
C ALA A 109 -25.65 12.74 -4.75
N ASP A 110 -26.22 12.25 -5.85
CA ASP A 110 -26.87 13.09 -6.89
C ASP A 110 -28.19 13.72 -6.44
N LYS A 111 -28.67 13.37 -5.23
CA LYS A 111 -29.96 13.83 -4.66
C LYS A 111 -29.71 14.70 -3.43
N ALA A 112 -30.13 15.96 -3.51
CA ALA A 112 -29.99 16.90 -2.41
C ALA A 112 -30.58 16.38 -1.08
N ALA A 113 -31.78 15.75 -1.12
CA ALA A 113 -32.41 15.23 0.08
C ALA A 113 -31.60 14.10 0.78
N THR A 114 -30.84 13.32 0.03
CA THR A 114 -29.91 12.32 0.61
C THR A 114 -28.76 13.04 1.29
N ASN A 115 -28.15 14.00 0.61
CA ASN A 115 -27.05 14.80 1.17
C ASN A 115 -27.47 15.56 2.44
N ASP A 116 -28.70 16.11 2.48
CA ASP A 116 -29.24 16.77 3.67
C ASP A 116 -29.40 15.80 4.85
N ALA A 117 -29.88 14.58 4.59
CA ALA A 117 -30.04 13.55 5.62
C ALA A 117 -28.66 13.08 6.15
N ASP A 118 -27.71 12.88 5.25
CA ASP A 118 -26.33 12.45 5.59
C ASP A 118 -25.62 13.54 6.42
N LEU A 119 -25.71 14.81 6.01
CA LEU A 119 -25.16 15.93 6.78
C LEU A 119 -25.81 16.05 8.17
N ALA A 120 -27.14 15.92 8.27
CA ALA A 120 -27.83 15.95 9.54
C ALA A 120 -27.37 14.82 10.47
N LEU A 121 -27.15 13.60 9.91
CA LEU A 121 -26.64 12.47 10.66
C LEU A 121 -25.21 12.74 11.16
N VAL A 122 -24.29 13.16 10.28
CA VAL A 122 -22.90 13.49 10.65
C VAL A 122 -22.88 14.56 11.75
N HIS A 123 -23.63 15.66 11.58
CA HIS A 123 -23.67 16.72 12.59
C HIS A 123 -24.22 16.23 13.92
N THR A 124 -25.24 15.38 13.93
CA THR A 124 -25.79 14.79 15.16
C THR A 124 -24.76 13.92 15.86
N LEU A 125 -24.03 13.09 15.12
CA LEU A 125 -22.99 12.24 15.69
C LEU A 125 -21.82 13.04 16.22
N VAL A 126 -21.29 14.00 15.45
CA VAL A 126 -20.15 14.84 15.83
C VAL A 126 -20.48 15.77 17.03
N ASP A 127 -21.73 16.16 17.19
CA ASP A 127 -22.18 16.93 18.39
C ASP A 127 -22.16 16.07 19.68
N THR A 128 -21.94 14.77 19.56
CA THR A 128 -21.88 13.85 20.68
C THR A 128 -20.48 13.78 21.26
N PRO A 129 -20.27 13.98 22.56
CA PRO A 129 -18.93 14.06 23.16
C PRO A 129 -18.07 12.79 23.01
N GLU A 130 -18.71 11.63 22.82
CA GLU A 130 -18.08 10.33 22.65
C GLU A 130 -17.55 10.09 21.23
N VAL A 131 -17.97 10.91 20.26
CA VAL A 131 -17.61 10.80 18.84
C VAL A 131 -16.55 11.83 18.48
N GLY A 132 -15.46 11.39 17.87
CA GLY A 132 -14.40 12.25 17.36
C GLY A 132 -14.69 12.72 15.94
N THR A 133 -14.75 11.79 14.98
CA THR A 133 -15.04 12.06 13.55
C THR A 133 -16.00 11.04 12.98
N VAL A 134 -16.65 11.40 11.86
CA VAL A 134 -17.60 10.54 11.16
C VAL A 134 -17.31 10.56 9.67
N ARG A 135 -17.21 9.41 9.04
CA ARG A 135 -17.15 9.28 7.57
C ARG A 135 -18.33 8.46 7.09
N LEU A 136 -19.23 9.07 6.33
CA LEU A 136 -20.31 8.38 5.66
C LEU A 136 -19.89 8.08 4.22
N LEU A 137 -19.58 6.82 3.95
CA LEU A 137 -19.24 6.31 2.63
C LEU A 137 -20.48 5.63 2.01
N ALA A 138 -20.44 5.34 0.73
CA ALA A 138 -21.59 4.78 0.02
C ALA A 138 -22.12 3.44 0.59
N ARG A 139 -21.27 2.68 1.28
CA ARG A 139 -21.59 1.35 1.84
C ARG A 139 -21.14 1.14 3.27
N GLU A 140 -20.51 2.12 3.86
CA GLU A 140 -19.88 2.02 5.16
C GLU A 140 -20.05 3.33 5.92
N THR A 141 -20.30 3.22 7.21
CA THR A 141 -20.25 4.34 8.17
C THR A 141 -19.07 4.08 9.09
N VAL A 142 -18.08 4.96 9.06
CA VAL A 142 -16.92 4.89 9.95
C VAL A 142 -17.04 5.98 11.01
N VAL A 143 -17.00 5.60 12.28
CA VAL A 143 -17.03 6.51 13.43
C VAL A 143 -15.75 6.34 14.22
N THR A 144 -15.01 7.43 14.44
CA THR A 144 -13.85 7.41 15.34
C THR A 144 -14.28 7.84 16.72
N ALA A 145 -13.96 7.07 17.74
CA ALA A 145 -14.24 7.43 19.12
C ALA A 145 -13.40 8.64 19.57
N ALA A 146 -13.97 9.49 20.43
CA ALA A 146 -13.22 10.59 21.02
C ALA A 146 -12.09 10.05 21.94
N PRO A 147 -11.02 10.82 22.20
CA PRO A 147 -9.93 10.40 23.08
C PRO A 147 -10.42 9.96 24.45
N GLY A 148 -10.03 8.74 24.86
CA GLY A 148 -10.41 8.14 26.15
C GLY A 148 -11.77 7.47 26.18
N VAL A 149 -12.50 7.45 25.06
CA VAL A 149 -13.76 6.70 24.90
C VAL A 149 -13.46 5.28 24.44
N SER A 150 -14.14 4.29 25.02
CA SER A 150 -14.08 2.90 24.55
C SER A 150 -14.83 2.74 23.23
N PHE A 151 -14.11 2.39 22.16
CA PHE A 151 -14.70 2.15 20.84
C PHE A 151 -15.70 0.98 20.84
N THR A 152 -15.50 -0.04 21.67
CA THR A 152 -16.43 -1.17 21.81
C THR A 152 -17.73 -0.76 22.51
N THR A 153 -17.66 0.08 23.54
CA THR A 153 -18.85 0.63 24.20
C THR A 153 -19.60 1.57 23.27
N LEU A 154 -18.89 2.38 22.48
CA LEU A 154 -19.50 3.26 21.50
C LEU A 154 -20.27 2.46 20.43
N LEU A 155 -19.73 1.31 19.96
CA LEU A 155 -20.46 0.41 19.06
C LEU A 155 -21.77 -0.07 19.68
N GLU A 156 -21.72 -0.60 20.92
CA GLU A 156 -22.91 -1.09 21.61
C GLU A 156 -23.98 0.00 21.75
N ASP A 157 -23.55 1.22 22.05
CA ASP A 157 -24.46 2.36 22.21
C ASP A 157 -25.06 2.82 20.86
N LEU A 158 -24.26 2.84 19.79
CA LEU A 158 -24.73 3.20 18.44
C LEU A 158 -25.71 2.18 17.86
N LEU A 159 -25.53 0.90 18.14
CA LEU A 159 -26.42 -0.16 17.66
C LEU A 159 -27.64 -0.40 18.55
N ARG A 160 -27.73 0.24 19.71
CA ARG A 160 -28.88 0.08 20.62
C ARG A 160 -30.10 0.83 20.07
N ALA A 161 -31.18 0.10 19.80
CA ALA A 161 -32.41 0.64 19.19
C ALA A 161 -33.07 1.78 20.02
N ASP A 162 -32.92 1.76 21.36
CA ASP A 162 -33.40 2.77 22.30
C ASP A 162 -32.27 3.65 22.86
N GLY A 163 -31.11 3.63 22.18
CA GLY A 163 -29.93 4.37 22.53
C GLY A 163 -30.02 5.88 22.29
N PRO A 164 -29.03 6.64 22.71
CA PRO A 164 -29.00 8.10 22.56
C PRO A 164 -28.73 8.55 21.12
N TYR A 165 -28.37 7.66 20.24
CA TYR A 165 -27.94 7.97 18.88
C TYR A 165 -29.07 7.77 17.86
N PRO A 166 -29.06 8.50 16.73
CA PRO A 166 -30.00 8.26 15.63
C PRO A 166 -29.76 6.88 15.01
N ALA A 167 -30.81 6.30 14.44
CA ALA A 167 -30.67 5.06 13.68
C ALA A 167 -29.71 5.28 12.50
N LEU A 168 -28.67 4.45 12.48
CA LEU A 168 -27.72 4.44 11.37
C LEU A 168 -28.34 3.76 10.14
N PRO A 169 -27.94 4.11 8.93
CA PRO A 169 -28.37 3.39 7.74
C PRO A 169 -27.96 1.90 7.81
N ASP A 170 -28.70 1.03 7.11
CA ASP A 170 -28.38 -0.40 6.92
C ASP A 170 -27.12 -0.56 6.05
N VAL A 171 -25.97 -0.18 6.58
CA VAL A 171 -24.65 -0.25 5.97
C VAL A 171 -23.68 -0.82 6.99
N GLU A 172 -22.54 -1.23 6.54
CA GLU A 172 -21.43 -1.63 7.42
C GLU A 172 -21.06 -0.48 8.36
N LEU A 173 -20.93 -0.79 9.66
CA LEU A 173 -20.55 0.17 10.69
C LEU A 173 -19.20 -0.20 11.26
N SER A 174 -18.19 0.63 11.02
CA SER A 174 -16.85 0.53 11.62
C SER A 174 -16.69 1.55 12.72
N ILE A 175 -16.24 1.13 13.89
CA ILE A 175 -15.86 2.01 14.99
C ILE A 175 -14.37 1.88 15.24
N LEU A 176 -13.67 2.98 15.08
CA LEU A 176 -12.24 3.11 15.37
C LEU A 176 -12.03 3.70 16.77
N ASP A 177 -10.96 3.29 17.43
CA ASP A 177 -10.47 4.03 18.57
C ASP A 177 -9.88 5.39 18.13
N SER A 178 -9.56 6.28 19.07
CA SER A 178 -9.04 7.62 18.74
C SER A 178 -7.67 7.63 18.05
N SER A 179 -6.96 6.50 18.05
CA SER A 179 -5.67 6.34 17.34
C SER A 179 -5.84 5.73 15.94
N GLY A 180 -7.00 5.15 15.63
CA GLY A 180 -7.28 4.44 14.40
C GLY A 180 -6.62 3.07 14.30
N THR A 181 -6.08 2.53 15.41
CA THR A 181 -5.39 1.24 15.43
C THR A 181 -6.25 0.08 15.91
N LEU A 182 -7.33 0.38 16.63
CA LEU A 182 -8.30 -0.61 17.09
C LEU A 182 -9.62 -0.35 16.37
N GLU A 183 -10.15 -1.37 15.72
CA GLU A 183 -11.37 -1.30 14.93
C GLU A 183 -12.34 -2.41 15.32
N VAL A 184 -13.63 -2.09 15.38
CA VAL A 184 -14.70 -3.07 15.45
C VAL A 184 -15.72 -2.82 14.34
N VAL A 185 -16.07 -3.88 13.62
CA VAL A 185 -16.96 -3.82 12.46
C VAL A 185 -18.24 -4.59 12.74
N SER A 186 -19.37 -3.98 12.44
CA SER A 186 -20.69 -4.60 12.38
C SER A 186 -21.19 -4.57 10.93
N GLU A 187 -21.27 -5.72 10.30
CA GLU A 187 -21.67 -5.83 8.89
C GLU A 187 -23.19 -5.81 8.70
N ASP A 188 -23.95 -6.22 9.72
CA ASP A 188 -25.41 -6.43 9.68
C ASP A 188 -26.18 -5.68 10.78
N GLY A 189 -25.56 -4.69 11.42
CA GLY A 189 -26.15 -3.95 12.53
C GLY A 189 -26.20 -4.75 13.85
N THR A 190 -25.43 -5.85 13.96
CA THR A 190 -25.34 -6.63 15.20
C THR A 190 -23.98 -6.49 15.86
N VAL A 191 -23.96 -6.53 17.19
CA VAL A 191 -22.73 -6.51 17.97
C VAL A 191 -22.02 -7.87 17.83
N PRO A 192 -20.71 -7.92 17.49
CA PRO A 192 -19.92 -9.15 17.41
C PRO A 192 -19.55 -9.68 18.81
N VAL A 193 -20.52 -10.16 19.56
CA VAL A 193 -20.44 -10.46 21.01
C VAL A 193 -19.30 -11.42 21.36
N GLU A 194 -19.14 -12.50 20.59
CA GLU A 194 -18.13 -13.52 20.87
C GLU A 194 -16.71 -12.96 20.62
N SER A 195 -16.52 -12.26 19.50
CA SER A 195 -15.23 -11.62 19.17
C SER A 195 -14.87 -10.53 20.18
N LEU A 196 -15.84 -9.73 20.64
CA LEU A 196 -15.64 -8.75 21.70
C LEU A 196 -15.30 -9.39 23.05
N ALA A 197 -15.95 -10.51 23.43
CA ALA A 197 -15.62 -11.21 24.64
C ALA A 197 -14.17 -11.73 24.62
N ALA A 198 -13.74 -12.30 23.50
CA ALA A 198 -12.37 -12.75 23.30
C ALA A 198 -11.38 -11.59 23.32
N PHE A 199 -11.67 -10.49 22.63
CA PHE A 199 -10.85 -9.25 22.64
C PHE A 199 -10.68 -8.70 24.06
N HIS A 200 -11.77 -8.57 24.82
CA HIS A 200 -11.70 -8.05 26.20
C HIS A 200 -10.90 -8.96 27.12
N ALA A 201 -10.95 -10.30 26.93
CA ALA A 201 -10.13 -11.22 27.69
C ALA A 201 -8.63 -11.03 27.42
N ILE A 202 -8.24 -10.80 26.15
CA ILE A 202 -6.86 -10.42 25.79
C ILE A 202 -6.49 -9.08 26.42
N ALA A 203 -7.29 -8.05 26.16
CA ALA A 203 -7.02 -6.67 26.56
C ALA A 203 -6.88 -6.47 28.08
N ALA A 204 -7.53 -7.32 28.87
CA ALA A 204 -7.41 -7.29 30.34
C ALA A 204 -6.00 -7.66 30.84
N THR A 205 -5.22 -8.41 30.08
CA THR A 205 -3.88 -8.89 30.46
C THR A 205 -2.77 -8.33 29.57
N PHE A 206 -3.03 -8.28 28.28
CA PHE A 206 -2.10 -7.84 27.24
C PHE A 206 -2.70 -6.64 26.51
N PRO A 207 -2.23 -5.40 26.78
CA PRO A 207 -2.74 -4.22 26.07
C PRO A 207 -2.54 -4.37 24.57
N PRO A 208 -3.61 -4.33 23.76
CA PRO A 208 -3.50 -4.44 22.32
C PRO A 208 -2.91 -3.14 21.74
N VAL A 209 -2.06 -3.31 20.72
CA VAL A 209 -1.50 -2.22 19.91
C VAL A 209 -2.13 -2.14 18.53
N GLY A 210 -3.00 -3.10 18.19
CA GLY A 210 -3.83 -3.14 17.01
C GLY A 210 -4.91 -4.19 17.16
N ALA A 211 -6.10 -3.95 16.60
CA ALA A 211 -7.15 -4.96 16.53
C ALA A 211 -8.12 -4.66 15.39
N GLU A 212 -8.60 -5.75 14.77
CA GLU A 212 -9.72 -5.78 13.83
C GLU A 212 -10.71 -6.83 14.34
N ILE A 213 -11.93 -6.40 14.66
CA ILE A 213 -12.94 -7.22 15.34
C ILE A 213 -14.21 -7.23 14.50
N SER A 214 -14.61 -8.40 14.00
CA SER A 214 -15.92 -8.60 13.34
C SER A 214 -16.58 -9.87 13.84
N ALA A 215 -17.74 -10.21 13.30
CA ALA A 215 -18.48 -11.41 13.72
C ALA A 215 -17.73 -12.71 13.37
N ASP A 216 -17.02 -12.73 12.25
CA ASP A 216 -16.32 -13.89 11.71
C ASP A 216 -14.80 -13.82 11.87
N ARG A 217 -14.26 -12.66 12.30
CA ARG A 217 -12.82 -12.42 12.40
C ARG A 217 -12.47 -11.66 13.68
N LEU A 218 -11.44 -12.15 14.35
CA LEU A 218 -10.78 -11.44 15.44
C LEU A 218 -9.27 -11.45 15.19
N ARG A 219 -8.74 -10.32 14.80
CA ARG A 219 -7.29 -10.11 14.66
C ARG A 219 -6.83 -9.15 15.75
N VAL A 220 -5.89 -9.59 16.58
CA VAL A 220 -5.37 -8.77 17.67
C VAL A 220 -3.86 -8.77 17.60
N ARG A 221 -3.25 -7.59 17.72
CA ARG A 221 -1.82 -7.43 17.89
C ARG A 221 -1.52 -7.01 19.33
N VAL A 222 -0.74 -7.84 20.04
CA VAL A 222 -0.20 -7.52 21.37
C VAL A 222 1.20 -6.91 21.25
N ALA A 223 1.67 -6.26 22.32
CA ALA A 223 2.92 -5.49 22.29
C ALA A 223 4.19 -6.35 21.99
N HIS A 224 4.19 -7.64 22.35
CA HIS A 224 5.35 -8.53 22.17
C HIS A 224 4.93 -9.88 21.62
N ASP A 225 5.72 -10.46 20.70
CA ASP A 225 5.44 -11.78 20.12
C ASP A 225 5.48 -12.90 21.18
N ALA A 226 6.28 -12.74 22.24
CA ALA A 226 6.32 -13.66 23.37
C ALA A 226 4.98 -13.84 24.08
N ASP A 227 4.09 -12.86 24.04
CA ASP A 227 2.77 -12.86 24.68
C ASP A 227 1.68 -13.47 23.79
N ARG A 228 1.94 -13.68 22.52
CA ARG A 228 0.99 -14.10 21.48
C ARG A 228 0.22 -15.36 21.86
N LEU A 229 0.92 -16.42 22.24
CA LEU A 229 0.27 -17.71 22.56
C LEU A 229 -0.62 -17.61 23.82
N ALA A 230 -0.15 -16.92 24.84
CA ALA A 230 -0.92 -16.71 26.07
C ALA A 230 -2.17 -15.83 25.79
N ALA A 231 -2.06 -14.82 24.96
CA ALA A 231 -3.19 -13.98 24.51
C ALA A 231 -4.21 -14.81 23.71
N ARG A 232 -3.75 -15.69 22.82
CA ARG A 232 -4.62 -16.63 22.07
C ARG A 232 -5.37 -17.59 23.00
N ASP A 233 -4.68 -18.15 23.97
CA ASP A 233 -5.31 -19.06 24.95
C ASP A 233 -6.40 -18.35 25.76
N LEU A 234 -6.20 -17.09 26.17
CA LEU A 234 -7.21 -16.27 26.82
C LEU A 234 -8.44 -16.05 25.94
N ALA A 235 -8.24 -15.72 24.66
CA ALA A 235 -9.32 -15.52 23.70
C ALA A 235 -10.17 -16.78 23.55
N LEU A 236 -9.53 -17.93 23.34
CA LEU A 236 -10.20 -19.23 23.18
C LEU A 236 -10.89 -19.72 24.45
N ALA A 237 -10.36 -19.40 25.64
CA ALA A 237 -11.00 -19.66 26.89
C ALA A 237 -12.28 -18.83 27.10
N ALA A 238 -12.29 -17.59 26.66
CA ALA A 238 -13.42 -16.67 26.76
C ALA A 238 -14.52 -16.98 25.73
N ALA A 239 -14.11 -17.25 24.47
CA ALA A 239 -15.02 -17.51 23.34
C ALA A 239 -14.44 -18.59 22.40
N PRO A 240 -14.68 -19.88 22.64
CA PRO A 240 -14.15 -20.96 21.80
C PRO A 240 -14.64 -20.91 20.35
N SER A 241 -15.78 -20.27 20.09
CA SER A 241 -16.40 -20.13 18.76
C SER A 241 -15.55 -19.29 17.78
N VAL A 242 -14.69 -18.39 18.27
CA VAL A 242 -13.85 -17.54 17.43
C VAL A 242 -12.62 -18.26 16.83
N ALA A 243 -12.41 -19.53 17.15
CA ALA A 243 -11.18 -20.28 16.85
C ALA A 243 -10.79 -20.24 15.34
N GLU A 244 -11.77 -20.29 14.43
CA GLU A 244 -11.51 -20.29 12.97
C GLU A 244 -11.09 -18.92 12.45
N GLY A 245 -11.62 -17.83 13.02
CA GLY A 245 -11.34 -16.44 12.64
C GLY A 245 -10.30 -15.74 13.52
N LEU A 246 -9.78 -16.44 14.56
CA LEU A 246 -8.86 -15.85 15.52
C LEU A 246 -7.43 -15.82 14.99
N ARG A 247 -6.87 -14.63 14.93
CA ARG A 247 -5.45 -14.39 14.70
C ARG A 247 -4.88 -13.48 15.79
N VAL A 248 -3.80 -13.91 16.40
CA VAL A 248 -3.07 -13.10 17.39
C VAL A 248 -1.63 -12.94 16.90
N ASP A 249 -1.22 -11.71 16.64
CA ASP A 249 0.14 -11.32 16.29
C ASP A 249 0.78 -10.57 17.46
N GLY A 250 2.10 -10.46 17.51
CA GLY A 250 2.80 -9.75 18.58
C GLY A 250 3.94 -8.89 18.06
N GLY A 251 4.14 -7.73 18.69
CA GLY A 251 5.18 -6.78 18.31
C GLY A 251 5.03 -6.31 16.87
N ASN A 252 6.15 -6.29 16.15
CA ASN A 252 6.22 -6.04 14.72
C ASN A 252 6.30 -7.35 13.89
N VAL A 253 5.76 -8.46 14.44
CA VAL A 253 5.78 -9.79 13.82
C VAL A 253 4.40 -10.12 13.24
N GLU A 254 4.37 -10.54 12.00
CA GLU A 254 3.19 -11.05 11.33
C GLU A 254 3.46 -12.46 10.80
N ARG A 255 2.54 -13.40 11.09
CA ARG A 255 2.67 -14.80 10.71
C ARG A 255 1.64 -15.14 9.63
N PHE A 256 2.07 -15.86 8.60
CA PHE A 256 1.23 -16.27 7.49
C PHE A 256 1.22 -17.80 7.34
N GLY A 257 0.06 -18.38 7.09
CA GLY A 257 -0.12 -19.81 6.81
C GLY A 257 -1.35 -20.40 7.50
N ALA A 258 -1.84 -21.52 6.98
CA ALA A 258 -3.09 -22.13 7.40
C ALA A 258 -3.08 -22.69 8.84
N SER A 259 -1.91 -22.83 9.46
CA SER A 259 -1.76 -23.39 10.82
C SER A 259 -1.16 -22.42 11.83
N GLU A 260 -0.74 -21.23 11.43
CA GLU A 260 0.13 -20.33 12.23
C GLU A 260 1.37 -21.07 12.81
N GLU A 261 1.57 -22.32 12.42
CA GLU A 261 2.74 -23.12 12.79
C GLU A 261 3.86 -22.75 11.85
N THR A 262 4.77 -21.93 12.32
CA THR A 262 6.05 -21.71 11.68
C THR A 262 6.99 -22.87 12.03
N ASP A 263 7.99 -23.12 11.17
CA ASP A 263 9.08 -24.01 11.52
C ASP A 263 9.73 -23.54 12.84
N ALA A 264 10.14 -24.49 13.70
CA ALA A 264 10.80 -24.17 14.96
C ALA A 264 12.04 -23.28 14.79
N THR A 265 12.70 -23.32 13.62
CA THR A 265 13.81 -22.44 13.28
C THR A 265 13.33 -21.03 12.97
N ALA A 266 12.22 -20.87 12.24
CA ALA A 266 11.61 -19.57 12.00
C ALA A 266 11.20 -18.89 13.31
N ASP A 267 10.64 -19.65 14.26
CA ASP A 267 10.31 -19.14 15.60
C ASP A 267 11.55 -18.66 16.37
N LEU A 268 12.68 -19.40 16.28
CA LEU A 268 13.94 -18.96 16.90
C LEU A 268 14.48 -17.68 16.26
N ILE A 269 14.33 -17.53 14.94
CA ILE A 269 14.72 -16.32 14.21
C ILE A 269 13.87 -15.14 14.66
N VAL A 270 12.53 -15.31 14.66
CA VAL A 270 11.59 -14.28 15.13
C VAL A 270 11.93 -13.86 16.57
N LEU A 271 12.09 -14.83 17.49
CA LEU A 271 12.42 -14.54 18.89
C LEU A 271 13.76 -13.81 19.05
N ALA A 272 14.74 -14.12 18.18
CA ALA A 272 16.05 -13.47 18.21
C ALA A 272 16.01 -12.02 17.66
N LEU A 273 15.01 -11.69 16.86
CA LEU A 273 14.88 -10.40 16.17
C LEU A 273 13.81 -9.50 16.78
N ASP A 274 12.79 -10.06 17.45
CA ASP A 274 11.68 -9.31 18.05
C ASP A 274 12.19 -8.21 18.99
N GLY A 275 11.68 -6.99 18.81
CA GLY A 275 12.04 -5.82 19.60
C GLY A 275 13.46 -5.27 19.37
N ARG A 276 14.23 -5.75 18.39
CA ARG A 276 15.54 -5.15 18.06
C ARG A 276 15.35 -3.79 17.39
N PRO A 277 16.13 -2.77 17.79
CA PRO A 277 16.11 -1.47 17.13
C PRO A 277 16.44 -1.58 15.64
N GLY A 278 15.75 -0.81 14.82
CA GLY A 278 15.94 -0.75 13.37
C GLY A 278 15.21 -1.84 12.58
N ILE A 279 14.56 -2.81 13.25
CA ILE A 279 13.68 -3.77 12.61
C ILE A 279 12.27 -3.17 12.60
N GLU A 280 11.77 -2.87 11.40
CA GLU A 280 10.43 -2.31 11.22
C GLU A 280 9.35 -3.38 11.23
N TRP A 281 9.62 -4.51 10.56
CA TRP A 281 8.65 -5.58 10.40
C TRP A 281 9.30 -6.95 10.20
N ILE A 282 8.65 -7.99 10.73
CA ILE A 282 9.02 -9.38 10.52
C ILE A 282 7.79 -10.13 10.00
N LYS A 283 7.90 -10.73 8.80
CA LYS A 283 6.87 -11.59 8.23
C LYS A 283 7.39 -13.03 8.24
N ALA A 284 6.68 -13.94 8.90
CA ALA A 284 7.04 -15.36 8.98
C ALA A 284 6.07 -16.21 8.15
N TYR A 285 6.59 -16.94 7.18
CA TYR A 285 5.86 -17.83 6.28
C TYR A 285 6.43 -19.24 6.45
N GLY A 286 5.79 -20.12 7.20
CA GLY A 286 6.24 -21.52 7.32
C GLY A 286 7.77 -21.69 7.44
N ASP A 287 8.47 -21.79 6.32
CA ASP A 287 9.91 -21.97 6.19
C ASP A 287 10.68 -20.71 5.72
N GLU A 288 10.01 -19.58 5.58
CA GLU A 288 10.61 -18.30 5.21
C GLU A 288 10.33 -17.22 6.27
N VAL A 289 11.34 -16.39 6.55
CA VAL A 289 11.22 -15.18 7.38
C VAL A 289 11.71 -13.99 6.58
N VAL A 290 10.84 -13.00 6.38
CA VAL A 290 11.19 -11.72 5.76
C VAL A 290 11.35 -10.66 6.85
N VAL A 291 12.49 -10.00 6.89
CA VAL A 291 12.83 -8.97 7.88
C VAL A 291 12.98 -7.64 7.17
N THR A 292 12.06 -6.71 7.43
CA THR A 292 12.15 -5.34 6.94
C THR A 292 12.95 -4.50 7.93
N VAL A 293 13.97 -3.81 7.46
CA VAL A 293 14.90 -3.04 8.30
C VAL A 293 15.00 -1.58 7.82
N ASP A 294 15.20 -0.66 8.75
CA ASP A 294 15.28 0.79 8.51
C ASP A 294 16.54 1.24 7.77
N SER A 295 17.57 0.42 7.74
CA SER A 295 18.88 0.80 7.20
C SER A 295 19.73 -0.42 6.80
N LEU A 296 20.72 -0.16 5.95
CA LEU A 296 21.69 -1.15 5.54
C LEU A 296 22.61 -1.58 6.70
N GLU A 297 22.88 -0.69 7.66
CA GLU A 297 23.62 -1.00 8.90
C GLU A 297 22.86 -2.00 9.76
N THR A 298 21.54 -1.79 9.91
CA THR A 298 20.65 -2.75 10.58
C THR A 298 20.63 -4.08 9.83
N ALA A 299 20.55 -4.07 8.49
CA ALA A 299 20.63 -5.29 7.68
C ALA A 299 21.90 -6.11 7.95
N GLN A 300 23.05 -5.44 8.00
CA GLN A 300 24.34 -6.09 8.33
C GLN A 300 24.34 -6.68 9.75
N SER A 301 23.81 -5.94 10.72
CA SER A 301 23.66 -6.40 12.12
C SER A 301 22.77 -7.63 12.23
N VAL A 302 21.63 -7.63 11.51
CA VAL A 302 20.69 -8.76 11.44
C VAL A 302 21.37 -9.98 10.80
N ALA A 303 21.98 -9.82 9.62
CA ALA A 303 22.66 -10.91 8.91
C ALA A 303 23.77 -11.55 9.76
N GLY A 304 24.59 -10.74 10.44
CA GLY A 304 25.63 -11.21 11.35
C GLY A 304 25.07 -12.02 12.53
N GLY A 305 23.91 -11.62 13.07
CA GLY A 305 23.24 -12.33 14.17
C GLY A 305 22.60 -13.66 13.76
N LEU A 306 22.20 -13.79 12.50
CA LEU A 306 21.52 -14.99 11.99
C LEU A 306 22.48 -16.14 11.62
N THR A 307 23.75 -15.86 11.40
CA THR A 307 24.76 -16.89 11.04
C THR A 307 24.90 -18.01 12.08
N ALA A 308 24.49 -17.76 13.33
CA ALA A 308 24.53 -18.74 14.42
C ALA A 308 23.24 -19.60 14.53
N LEU A 309 22.16 -19.22 13.85
CA LEU A 309 20.89 -19.94 13.89
C LEU A 309 20.92 -21.01 12.80
N ALA A 310 21.14 -22.27 13.19
CA ALA A 310 21.17 -23.42 12.27
C ALA A 310 19.73 -23.83 11.88
N GLY A 311 19.48 -24.08 10.59
CA GLY A 311 18.17 -24.59 10.10
C GLY A 311 17.98 -24.43 8.60
N GLY A 312 16.90 -24.99 8.06
CA GLY A 312 16.53 -24.90 6.64
C GLY A 312 15.69 -23.68 6.27
N THR A 313 15.45 -22.76 7.23
CA THR A 313 14.61 -21.59 7.02
C THR A 313 15.29 -20.56 6.13
N THR A 314 14.60 -20.12 5.10
CA THR A 314 15.02 -19.00 4.26
C THR A 314 14.80 -17.68 5.01
N VAL A 315 15.80 -16.81 5.02
CA VAL A 315 15.66 -15.46 5.57
C VAL A 315 15.88 -14.45 4.45
N ARG A 316 14.94 -13.53 4.29
CA ARG A 316 15.08 -12.36 3.40
C ARG A 316 15.21 -11.12 4.25
N ILE A 317 16.17 -10.27 3.93
CA ILE A 317 16.36 -8.98 4.59
C ILE A 317 16.10 -7.90 3.54
N VAL A 318 15.10 -7.07 3.79
CA VAL A 318 14.59 -6.12 2.80
C VAL A 318 14.55 -4.69 3.37
N SER A 319 14.70 -3.71 2.48
CA SER A 319 14.44 -2.31 2.82
C SER A 319 12.93 -2.02 2.84
N PRO A 320 12.46 -0.96 3.52
CA PRO A 320 11.03 -0.66 3.65
C PRO A 320 10.30 -0.43 2.34
N GLY A 321 10.97 0.06 1.30
CA GLY A 321 10.38 0.36 -0.02
C GLY A 321 10.09 -0.86 -0.88
N THR A 322 10.72 -2.01 -0.61
CA THR A 322 10.66 -3.19 -1.46
C THR A 322 9.32 -3.92 -1.40
N TRP A 323 8.57 -3.75 -0.30
CA TRP A 323 7.28 -4.40 -0.03
C TRP A 323 6.22 -3.42 0.45
N ALA A 324 6.29 -2.15 0.02
CA ALA A 324 5.18 -1.23 0.26
C ALA A 324 3.95 -1.83 -0.41
N ASP A 325 3.01 -2.35 0.39
CA ASP A 325 1.67 -2.70 -0.08
C ASP A 325 1.13 -1.52 -0.87
N GLU A 326 0.54 -1.81 -2.01
CA GLU A 326 0.04 -0.86 -3.00
C GLU A 326 -0.67 0.32 -2.32
N GLY A 327 0.00 1.46 -2.19
CA GLY A 327 -0.60 2.71 -1.74
C GLY A 327 0.05 3.45 -0.57
N GLY A 328 1.09 2.91 0.09
CA GLY A 328 1.81 3.63 1.15
C GLY A 328 3.07 4.32 0.62
N GLU A 329 3.13 5.65 0.62
CA GLU A 329 4.41 6.36 0.50
C GLU A 329 5.27 6.00 1.73
N SER A 330 6.20 5.02 1.58
CA SER A 330 7.20 4.82 2.60
C SER A 330 8.09 6.07 2.62
N GLY A 331 8.25 6.71 3.76
CA GLY A 331 9.18 7.83 3.93
C GLY A 331 10.66 7.40 3.83
N TYR A 332 10.93 6.19 3.36
CA TYR A 332 12.26 5.64 3.16
C TYR A 332 12.91 6.27 1.93
N THR A 333 14.05 6.90 2.14
CA THR A 333 14.86 7.57 1.10
C THR A 333 16.20 6.89 0.87
N GLY A 334 16.42 5.72 1.47
CA GLY A 334 17.66 4.93 1.31
C GLY A 334 17.64 4.05 0.05
N PRO A 335 18.76 3.36 -0.24
CA PRO A 335 18.83 2.40 -1.34
C PRO A 335 17.91 1.20 -1.09
N SER A 336 17.21 0.75 -2.13
CA SER A 336 16.31 -0.41 -2.06
C SER A 336 17.11 -1.70 -2.14
N PHE A 337 16.83 -2.67 -1.25
CA PHE A 337 17.47 -3.97 -1.29
C PHE A 337 16.56 -5.09 -0.82
N ASP A 338 16.77 -6.27 -1.41
CA ASP A 338 16.16 -7.54 -1.04
C ASP A 338 17.24 -8.62 -1.12
N VAL A 339 17.73 -9.06 0.02
CA VAL A 339 18.84 -10.03 0.11
C VAL A 339 18.34 -11.30 0.76
N MET A 340 18.34 -12.39 -0.01
CA MET A 340 18.00 -13.71 0.47
C MET A 340 19.22 -14.37 1.09
N ALA A 341 19.15 -14.70 2.37
CA ALA A 341 20.11 -15.53 3.08
C ALA A 341 19.50 -16.92 3.28
N HIS A 342 19.95 -17.90 2.50
CA HIS A 342 19.55 -19.29 2.67
C HIS A 342 20.62 -20.05 3.47
N GLN A 343 20.24 -20.73 4.53
CA GLN A 343 21.20 -21.54 5.26
C GLN A 343 21.49 -22.83 4.49
N GLY A 344 22.78 -23.02 4.16
CA GLY A 344 23.26 -24.23 3.47
C GLY A 344 23.49 -24.08 1.96
N GLU A 345 23.03 -23.01 1.33
CA GLU A 345 23.37 -22.66 -0.05
C GLU A 345 24.13 -21.34 -0.11
N PRO A 346 25.10 -21.18 -1.03
CA PRO A 346 25.78 -19.90 -1.20
C PRO A 346 24.76 -18.86 -1.68
N THR A 347 24.55 -17.83 -0.88
CA THR A 347 23.84 -16.62 -1.31
C THR A 347 24.60 -15.98 -2.46
N LEU A 348 23.85 -15.45 -3.48
CA LEU A 348 24.52 -14.78 -4.60
C LEU A 348 25.34 -13.59 -4.14
N LEU A 349 24.76 -12.72 -3.31
CA LEU A 349 25.44 -11.62 -2.65
C LEU A 349 25.07 -11.61 -1.17
N SER A 350 26.05 -11.46 -0.31
CA SER A 350 25.82 -11.21 1.12
C SER A 350 25.40 -9.76 1.34
N VAL A 351 24.76 -9.47 2.47
CA VAL A 351 24.39 -8.09 2.88
C VAL A 351 25.63 -7.18 2.92
N ASP A 352 26.79 -7.67 3.34
CA ASP A 352 28.05 -6.91 3.34
C ASP A 352 28.55 -6.56 1.94
N GLN A 353 28.39 -7.49 0.98
CA GLN A 353 28.70 -7.22 -0.43
C GLN A 353 27.76 -6.20 -1.03
N VAL A 354 26.45 -6.30 -0.74
CA VAL A 354 25.45 -5.31 -1.16
C VAL A 354 25.76 -3.94 -0.57
N ALA A 355 26.11 -3.87 0.73
CA ALA A 355 26.53 -2.62 1.37
C ALA A 355 27.76 -2.00 0.71
N THR A 356 28.74 -2.82 0.34
CA THR A 356 29.94 -2.38 -0.38
C THR A 356 29.58 -1.82 -1.75
N LEU A 357 28.69 -2.50 -2.50
CA LEU A 357 28.24 -2.05 -3.82
C LEU A 357 27.55 -0.68 -3.74
N PHE A 358 26.63 -0.46 -2.81
CA PHE A 358 26.00 0.85 -2.62
C PHE A 358 27.01 1.95 -2.25
N SER A 359 28.01 1.63 -1.43
CA SER A 359 29.04 2.58 -1.06
C SER A 359 29.95 2.99 -2.23
N GLU A 360 30.29 2.04 -3.11
CA GLU A 360 31.19 2.26 -4.24
C GLU A 360 30.48 2.74 -5.50
N HIS A 361 29.18 2.47 -5.63
CA HIS A 361 28.33 2.80 -6.78
C HIS A 361 27.12 3.63 -6.36
N PRO A 362 27.26 4.95 -6.15
CA PRO A 362 26.20 5.81 -5.61
C PRO A 362 24.99 6.01 -6.56
N LEU A 363 25.08 5.53 -7.80
CA LEU A 363 23.96 5.50 -8.76
C LEU A 363 23.17 4.18 -8.72
N LEU A 364 23.62 3.21 -7.92
CA LEU A 364 22.89 1.98 -7.69
C LEU A 364 21.70 2.29 -6.77
N ASP A 365 20.48 2.06 -7.26
CA ASP A 365 19.23 2.38 -6.56
C ASP A 365 18.62 1.15 -5.90
N GLU A 366 18.69 -0.02 -6.56
CA GLU A 366 18.13 -1.26 -6.07
C GLU A 366 19.04 -2.46 -6.31
N VAL A 367 19.09 -3.37 -5.33
CA VAL A 367 19.69 -4.71 -5.43
C VAL A 367 18.74 -5.77 -4.90
N GLU A 368 18.28 -6.68 -5.78
CA GLU A 368 17.63 -7.93 -5.35
C GLU A 368 18.59 -9.10 -5.52
N SER A 369 18.92 -9.82 -4.48
CA SER A 369 19.82 -10.98 -4.47
C SER A 369 19.08 -12.22 -3.97
N GLY A 370 18.50 -12.99 -4.89
CA GLY A 370 17.81 -14.26 -4.64
C GLY A 370 18.73 -15.47 -4.74
N ALA A 371 18.17 -16.68 -4.73
CA ALA A 371 18.94 -17.93 -4.82
C ALA A 371 19.62 -18.15 -6.18
N ALA A 372 19.00 -17.73 -7.28
CA ALA A 372 19.51 -17.92 -8.66
C ALA A 372 19.35 -16.68 -9.54
N ARG A 373 18.88 -15.57 -8.96
CA ARG A 373 18.56 -14.34 -9.68
C ARG A 373 19.18 -13.14 -8.95
N LEU A 374 19.77 -12.27 -9.75
CA LEU A 374 20.26 -10.96 -9.32
C LEU A 374 19.55 -9.86 -10.12
N VAL A 375 18.99 -8.86 -9.46
CA VAL A 375 18.48 -7.65 -10.10
C VAL A 375 19.31 -6.47 -9.64
N LEU A 376 19.71 -5.62 -10.59
CA LEU A 376 20.42 -4.37 -10.36
C LEU A 376 19.65 -3.25 -11.01
N ASP A 377 19.20 -2.28 -10.24
CA ASP A 377 18.60 -1.05 -10.76
C ASP A 377 19.57 0.12 -10.55
N ILE A 378 19.83 0.86 -11.62
CA ILE A 378 20.84 1.92 -11.62
C ILE A 378 20.15 3.17 -12.17
N ASP A 379 20.07 4.21 -11.36
CA ASP A 379 19.53 5.48 -11.81
C ASP A 379 20.41 6.06 -12.95
N GLU A 380 19.83 6.79 -13.88
CA GLU A 380 20.38 7.45 -15.07
C GLU A 380 21.92 7.29 -15.33
N ALA A 381 22.42 6.05 -15.34
CA ALA A 381 23.84 5.74 -15.40
C ALA A 381 24.44 5.88 -16.81
N THR A 382 25.66 6.41 -16.90
CA THR A 382 26.45 6.40 -18.14
C THR A 382 26.95 4.99 -18.47
N THR A 383 27.40 4.75 -19.72
CA THR A 383 28.05 3.48 -20.12
C THR A 383 29.24 3.14 -19.20
N ARG A 384 29.97 4.16 -18.74
CA ARG A 384 31.12 3.98 -17.86
C ARG A 384 30.68 3.50 -16.47
N ASP A 385 29.61 4.06 -15.91
CA ASP A 385 29.09 3.71 -14.59
C ASP A 385 28.57 2.27 -14.61
N ARG A 386 27.82 1.91 -15.65
CA ARG A 386 27.34 0.53 -15.86
C ARG A 386 28.48 -0.48 -15.99
N ALA A 387 29.53 -0.15 -16.75
CA ALA A 387 30.70 -1.02 -16.89
C ALA A 387 31.50 -1.17 -15.59
N ALA A 388 31.59 -0.10 -14.77
CA ALA A 388 32.21 -0.15 -13.46
C ALA A 388 31.43 -1.08 -12.52
N LEU A 389 30.09 -0.98 -12.47
CA LEU A 389 29.24 -1.88 -11.69
C LEU A 389 29.36 -3.32 -12.18
N ALA A 390 29.29 -3.59 -13.49
CA ALA A 390 29.51 -4.92 -14.07
C ALA A 390 30.84 -5.54 -13.60
N THR A 391 31.90 -4.74 -13.62
CA THR A 391 33.23 -5.18 -13.17
C THR A 391 33.30 -5.51 -11.69
N ALA A 392 32.57 -4.76 -10.85
CA ALA A 392 32.53 -4.99 -9.40
C ALA A 392 31.69 -6.23 -9.05
N VAL A 393 30.57 -6.45 -9.74
CA VAL A 393 29.60 -7.50 -9.41
C VAL A 393 29.99 -8.87 -10.00
N ALA A 394 30.52 -8.91 -11.22
CA ALA A 394 30.83 -10.16 -11.93
C ALA A 394 31.65 -11.18 -11.12
N PRO A 395 32.72 -10.80 -10.39
CA PRO A 395 33.49 -11.76 -9.59
C PRO A 395 32.73 -12.34 -8.39
N LEU A 396 31.61 -11.72 -8.01
CA LEU A 396 30.80 -12.12 -6.84
C LEU A 396 29.71 -13.12 -7.22
N VAL A 397 29.40 -13.26 -8.53
CA VAL A 397 28.25 -13.99 -9.03
C VAL A 397 28.68 -15.29 -9.75
N ALA A 398 28.04 -16.39 -9.38
CA ALA A 398 28.35 -17.68 -9.98
C ALA A 398 27.88 -17.74 -11.46
N PRO A 399 28.62 -18.44 -12.35
CA PRO A 399 28.13 -18.74 -13.67
C PRO A 399 26.79 -19.50 -13.64
N GLY A 400 25.86 -19.12 -14.55
CA GLY A 400 24.52 -19.70 -14.60
C GLY A 400 23.46 -18.91 -13.84
N THR A 401 23.85 -17.84 -13.14
CA THR A 401 22.91 -16.92 -12.47
C THR A 401 22.17 -16.05 -13.49
N ASP A 402 20.87 -15.90 -13.32
CA ASP A 402 20.05 -14.94 -14.08
C ASP A 402 20.31 -13.52 -13.55
N VAL A 403 20.80 -12.64 -14.40
CA VAL A 403 21.10 -11.24 -14.06
C VAL A 403 20.19 -10.34 -14.85
N SER A 404 19.41 -9.51 -14.16
CA SER A 404 18.58 -8.45 -14.75
C SER A 404 19.14 -7.09 -14.39
N VAL A 405 19.22 -6.19 -15.36
CA VAL A 405 19.75 -4.85 -15.18
C VAL A 405 18.72 -3.85 -15.68
N ARG A 406 18.40 -2.86 -14.83
CA ARG A 406 17.61 -1.68 -15.18
C ARG A 406 18.47 -0.44 -15.10
N SER A 407 18.29 0.52 -16.03
CA SER A 407 18.98 1.82 -16.01
C SER A 407 18.16 2.82 -16.81
N GLY A 408 17.33 3.60 -16.15
CA GLY A 408 16.34 4.46 -16.81
C GLY A 408 15.39 3.63 -17.70
N SER A 409 15.34 3.90 -19.01
CA SER A 409 14.52 3.12 -19.96
C SER A 409 15.17 1.80 -20.40
N LEU A 410 16.45 1.60 -20.13
CA LEU A 410 17.17 0.38 -20.50
C LEU A 410 16.82 -0.74 -19.53
N TRP A 411 16.30 -1.84 -20.07
CA TRP A 411 16.09 -3.08 -19.31
C TRP A 411 16.55 -4.28 -20.12
N PHE A 412 17.38 -5.13 -19.54
CA PHE A 412 17.83 -6.37 -20.19
C PHE A 412 18.17 -7.43 -19.12
N SER A 413 18.19 -8.69 -19.56
CA SER A 413 18.59 -9.83 -18.73
C SER A 413 19.57 -10.71 -19.49
N PHE A 414 20.46 -11.36 -18.76
CA PHE A 414 21.38 -12.35 -19.31
C PHE A 414 21.72 -13.41 -18.25
N VAL A 415 22.25 -14.54 -18.70
CA VAL A 415 22.75 -15.57 -17.79
C VAL A 415 24.26 -15.40 -17.65
N ALA A 416 24.77 -15.26 -16.43
CA ALA A 416 26.21 -15.08 -16.16
C ALA A 416 27.03 -16.20 -16.82
N GLY A 417 28.03 -15.82 -17.62
CA GLY A 417 28.87 -16.75 -18.39
C GLY A 417 28.24 -17.26 -19.71
N GLN A 418 27.13 -16.68 -20.15
CA GLN A 418 26.50 -16.95 -21.44
C GLN A 418 26.40 -15.66 -22.28
N PRO A 419 26.40 -15.77 -23.63
CA PRO A 419 26.18 -14.62 -24.49
C PRO A 419 24.81 -13.97 -24.24
N LEU A 420 24.74 -12.65 -24.42
CA LEU A 420 23.46 -11.90 -24.34
C LEU A 420 22.47 -12.45 -25.38
N ALA A 421 21.26 -12.80 -24.94
CA ALA A 421 20.19 -13.23 -25.83
C ALA A 421 19.51 -12.01 -26.48
N ASP A 422 19.33 -12.05 -27.80
CA ASP A 422 18.92 -10.89 -28.63
C ASP A 422 17.40 -10.56 -28.55
N GLU A 423 16.60 -11.29 -27.77
CA GLU A 423 15.15 -11.40 -27.98
C GLU A 423 14.32 -10.20 -27.48
N HIS A 424 14.88 -9.25 -26.69
CA HIS A 424 14.10 -8.21 -26.02
C HIS A 424 14.58 -6.76 -26.20
N LEU A 425 15.58 -6.53 -27.04
CA LEU A 425 16.15 -5.19 -27.26
C LEU A 425 15.80 -4.68 -28.66
N ASP A 426 14.81 -3.81 -28.74
CA ASP A 426 14.29 -3.29 -30.02
C ASP A 426 15.17 -2.18 -30.61
N ASP A 427 15.85 -1.38 -29.77
CA ASP A 427 16.72 -0.27 -30.19
C ASP A 427 18.18 -0.70 -30.31
N ARG A 428 18.87 -0.19 -31.36
CA ARG A 428 20.31 -0.44 -31.55
C ARG A 428 21.17 0.16 -30.43
N GLY A 429 20.73 1.27 -29.82
CA GLY A 429 21.41 1.94 -28.74
C GLY A 429 21.34 1.12 -27.46
N GLU A 430 20.17 0.62 -27.12
CA GLU A 430 19.94 -0.25 -25.96
C GLU A 430 20.71 -1.56 -26.08
N ARG A 431 20.65 -2.20 -27.25
CA ARG A 431 21.40 -3.43 -27.54
C ARG A 431 22.91 -3.24 -27.37
N ARG A 432 23.45 -2.10 -27.81
CA ARG A 432 24.87 -1.78 -27.61
C ARG A 432 25.19 -1.55 -26.17
N ALA A 433 24.34 -0.81 -25.43
CA ALA A 433 24.55 -0.55 -24.01
C ALA A 433 24.51 -1.84 -23.16
N ALA A 434 23.58 -2.75 -23.46
CA ALA A 434 23.51 -4.07 -22.83
C ALA A 434 24.75 -4.91 -23.16
N GLN A 435 25.20 -4.92 -24.42
CA GLN A 435 26.41 -5.66 -24.82
C GLN A 435 27.67 -5.10 -24.15
N ASP A 436 27.82 -3.76 -24.07
CA ASP A 436 28.96 -3.12 -23.37
C ASP A 436 28.99 -3.53 -21.88
N PHE A 437 27.83 -3.69 -21.24
CA PHE A 437 27.72 -4.19 -19.86
C PHE A 437 28.18 -5.65 -19.77
N VAL A 438 27.67 -6.53 -20.62
CA VAL A 438 27.99 -7.98 -20.61
C VAL A 438 29.48 -8.19 -20.97
N ASP A 439 30.04 -7.42 -21.89
CA ASP A 439 31.47 -7.50 -22.24
C ASP A 439 32.36 -7.10 -21.05
N ALA A 440 31.98 -6.06 -20.28
CA ALA A 440 32.66 -5.67 -19.06
C ALA A 440 32.54 -6.74 -17.96
N TRP A 441 31.36 -7.32 -17.82
CA TRP A 441 31.08 -8.44 -16.92
C TRP A 441 31.97 -9.65 -17.24
N ASP A 442 31.97 -10.12 -18.48
CA ASP A 442 32.76 -11.27 -18.92
C ASP A 442 34.25 -11.06 -18.79
N ALA A 443 34.70 -9.81 -18.97
CA ALA A 443 36.12 -9.48 -18.78
C ALA A 443 36.54 -9.57 -17.29
N ALA A 444 35.63 -9.23 -16.37
CA ALA A 444 35.88 -9.26 -14.93
C ALA A 444 35.68 -10.63 -14.29
N ALA A 445 34.82 -11.48 -14.87
CA ALA A 445 34.55 -12.83 -14.38
C ALA A 445 35.66 -13.85 -14.72
N ARG A 446 36.67 -13.48 -15.56
CA ARG A 446 37.82 -14.30 -15.94
C ARG A 446 38.99 -14.16 -14.94
#